data_5638f6d30d2013ab4d6ddc1e6c7d4fcc
#
_entry.id   5638f6d30d2013ab4d6ddc1e6c7d4fcc
#
_cell.length_a   1.000
_cell.length_b   1.000
_cell.length_c   1.000
_cell.angle_alpha   90.00
_cell.angle_beta   90.00
_cell.angle_gamma   90.00
#
_symmetry.space_group_name_H-M   'P 1'
#
loop_
_entity.id
_entity.type
_entity.pdbx_description
1 polymer ?
#
loop_
_entity_poly.entity_id
_entity_poly.type
_entity_poly.pdbx_seq_one_letter_code
_entity_poly.pdbx_strand_id
1 'polypeptide(L)'
;LAYPRDIRPIDLEGDVTVGIIVDGFTDDALETVRTIKANSDCAIAIISIGDAGALFEEMDKRTYLISVAPGASWADCANVFLEKLSSKYVVLMDPSTRFSGDAITPVVTELAKGQYVAVGWHGGLVNLEDQWRSVDDKGVGEVDVLFSYFMAFNREAMTQVGGFNPRAVYYRNADIEFSLKIRQAGGKLFQMDLPLTQARHHGYHDVDPDYRDVQSKKTFDRILEKY
;
A
#
# COMPACT_ATOMS: atom_id res chain seq x y z
N LEU A 1 -14.77 -10.69 14.69
CA LEU A 1 -13.96 -9.84 13.83
C LEU A 1 -13.23 -8.81 14.69
N ALA A 2 -11.93 -8.65 14.43
CA ALA A 2 -11.11 -7.67 15.12
C ALA A 2 -11.37 -6.25 14.57
N TYR A 3 -10.97 -5.24 15.34
CA TYR A 3 -10.80 -3.90 14.79
C TYR A 3 -9.29 -3.69 14.51
N PRO A 4 -8.91 -2.88 13.51
CA PRO A 4 -7.50 -2.67 13.16
C PRO A 4 -6.62 -2.30 14.38
N ARG A 5 -7.11 -1.39 15.24
CA ARG A 5 -6.41 -0.94 16.46
C ARG A 5 -6.12 -2.05 17.48
N ASP A 6 -6.93 -3.12 17.49
CA ASP A 6 -6.85 -4.21 18.46
C ASP A 6 -5.95 -5.36 17.97
N ILE A 7 -5.40 -5.26 16.76
CA ILE A 7 -4.47 -6.24 16.20
C ILE A 7 -3.19 -6.22 17.02
N ARG A 8 -2.77 -7.40 17.47
CA ARG A 8 -1.51 -7.59 18.21
C ARG A 8 -0.32 -7.45 17.27
N PRO A 9 0.89 -7.22 17.80
CA PRO A 9 2.11 -7.27 17.00
C PRO A 9 2.17 -8.55 16.17
N ILE A 10 2.57 -8.38 14.91
CA ILE A 10 2.65 -9.45 13.91
C ILE A 10 4.13 -9.72 13.68
N ASP A 11 4.59 -10.89 14.13
CA ASP A 11 5.98 -11.31 13.96
C ASP A 11 6.05 -12.33 12.82
N LEU A 12 6.68 -11.93 11.73
CA LEU A 12 6.94 -12.75 10.56
C LEU A 12 8.44 -12.76 10.27
N GLU A 13 8.94 -13.91 9.86
CA GLU A 13 10.36 -14.04 9.53
C GLU A 13 10.76 -13.19 8.33
N GLY A 14 11.97 -12.61 8.39
CA GLY A 14 12.58 -11.86 7.30
C GLY A 14 12.47 -10.34 7.46
N ASP A 15 13.24 -9.65 6.62
CA ASP A 15 13.37 -8.19 6.67
C ASP A 15 12.25 -7.47 5.90
N VAL A 16 11.46 -8.19 5.12
CA VAL A 16 10.44 -7.64 4.23
C VAL A 16 9.10 -8.36 4.42
N THR A 17 8.05 -7.58 4.57
CA THR A 17 6.67 -8.09 4.54
C THR A 17 5.86 -7.32 3.50
N VAL A 18 5.17 -8.04 2.63
CA VAL A 18 4.14 -7.48 1.74
C VAL A 18 2.83 -7.42 2.48
N GLY A 19 2.28 -6.22 2.63
CA GLY A 19 0.97 -5.96 3.24
C GLY A 19 -0.09 -5.76 2.16
N ILE A 20 -1.19 -6.49 2.26
CA ILE A 20 -2.33 -6.43 1.33
C ILE A 20 -3.60 -6.18 2.13
N ILE A 21 -4.36 -5.14 1.74
CA ILE A 21 -5.68 -4.84 2.28
C ILE A 21 -6.73 -5.33 1.27
N VAL A 22 -7.58 -6.23 1.71
CA VAL A 22 -8.61 -6.85 0.86
C VAL A 22 -9.99 -6.37 1.34
N ASP A 23 -10.69 -5.66 0.46
CA ASP A 23 -12.05 -5.19 0.69
C ASP A 23 -12.96 -5.71 -0.44
N GLY A 24 -13.44 -6.93 -0.28
CA GLY A 24 -14.05 -7.69 -1.37
C GLY A 24 -13.02 -8.23 -2.38
N PHE A 25 -13.46 -8.81 -3.48
CA PHE A 25 -12.62 -9.35 -4.57
C PHE A 25 -11.52 -10.31 -4.06
N THR A 26 -11.90 -11.21 -3.16
CA THR A 26 -10.98 -12.16 -2.52
C THR A 26 -10.28 -13.08 -3.52
N ASP A 27 -10.93 -13.40 -4.66
CA ASP A 27 -10.34 -14.22 -5.72
C ASP A 27 -9.16 -13.51 -6.40
N ASP A 28 -9.26 -12.20 -6.63
CA ASP A 28 -8.15 -11.40 -7.18
C ASP A 28 -6.98 -11.38 -6.19
N ALA A 29 -7.26 -11.19 -4.90
CA ALA A 29 -6.26 -11.20 -3.84
C ALA A 29 -5.59 -12.58 -3.72
N LEU A 30 -6.35 -13.66 -3.83
CA LEU A 30 -5.85 -15.03 -3.81
C LEU A 30 -4.82 -15.26 -4.93
N GLU A 31 -5.15 -14.84 -6.15
CA GLU A 31 -4.25 -14.94 -7.30
C GLU A 31 -2.97 -14.10 -7.09
N THR A 32 -3.13 -12.89 -6.56
CA THR A 32 -2.01 -12.01 -6.20
C THR A 32 -1.07 -12.67 -5.20
N VAL A 33 -1.58 -13.24 -4.11
CA VAL A 33 -0.79 -13.96 -3.09
C VAL A 33 0.00 -15.11 -3.72
N ARG A 34 -0.63 -15.87 -4.61
CA ARG A 34 0.02 -16.97 -5.33
C ARG A 34 1.17 -16.49 -6.21
N THR A 35 1.01 -15.36 -6.90
CA THR A 35 2.10 -14.79 -7.71
C THR A 35 3.27 -14.29 -6.87
N ILE A 36 3.01 -13.73 -5.68
CA ILE A 36 4.06 -13.33 -4.74
C ILE A 36 4.85 -14.55 -4.29
N LYS A 37 4.17 -15.62 -3.85
CA LYS A 37 4.79 -16.86 -3.39
C LYS A 37 5.61 -17.56 -4.47
N ALA A 38 5.19 -17.45 -5.72
CA ALA A 38 5.88 -18.03 -6.87
C ALA A 38 7.17 -17.26 -7.25
N ASN A 39 7.30 -16.00 -6.89
CA ASN A 39 8.37 -15.11 -7.34
C ASN A 39 9.22 -14.52 -6.20
N SER A 40 8.87 -14.77 -4.94
CA SER A 40 9.58 -14.22 -3.78
C SER A 40 9.40 -15.12 -2.54
N ASP A 41 10.39 -15.10 -1.67
CA ASP A 41 10.34 -15.75 -0.35
C ASP A 41 9.94 -14.80 0.79
N CYS A 42 9.51 -13.58 0.48
CA CYS A 42 9.11 -12.59 1.49
C CYS A 42 7.88 -13.04 2.29
N ALA A 43 7.72 -12.49 3.48
CA ALA A 43 6.51 -12.66 4.28
C ALA A 43 5.33 -11.87 3.68
N ILE A 44 4.12 -12.32 3.94
CA ILE A 44 2.88 -11.70 3.48
C ILE A 44 1.94 -11.49 4.66
N ALA A 45 1.44 -10.28 4.83
CA ALA A 45 0.43 -9.95 5.82
C ALA A 45 -0.84 -9.45 5.11
N ILE A 46 -1.96 -10.11 5.37
CA ILE A 46 -3.23 -9.81 4.73
C ILE A 46 -4.24 -9.35 5.79
N ILE A 47 -4.83 -8.19 5.56
CA ILE A 47 -5.98 -7.71 6.33
C ILE A 47 -7.19 -7.73 5.42
N SER A 48 -8.16 -8.62 5.70
CA SER A 48 -9.41 -8.68 4.97
C SER A 48 -10.48 -7.89 5.74
N ILE A 49 -11.07 -6.90 5.09
CA ILE A 49 -12.21 -6.15 5.62
C ILE A 49 -13.48 -6.97 5.34
N GLY A 50 -14.00 -7.59 6.39
CA GLY A 50 -15.09 -8.57 6.27
C GLY A 50 -14.58 -9.99 6.07
N ASP A 51 -15.27 -10.75 5.22
CA ASP A 51 -14.95 -12.16 4.97
C ASP A 51 -13.68 -12.31 4.14
N ALA A 52 -12.79 -13.19 4.58
CA ALA A 52 -11.55 -13.52 3.87
C ALA A 52 -11.70 -14.66 2.85
N GLY A 53 -12.81 -15.40 2.87
CA GLY A 53 -13.09 -16.47 1.93
C GLY A 53 -11.95 -17.47 1.79
N ALA A 54 -11.60 -17.82 0.55
CA ALA A 54 -10.55 -18.78 0.23
C ALA A 54 -9.13 -18.32 0.57
N LEU A 55 -8.91 -17.06 0.96
CA LEU A 55 -7.58 -16.58 1.38
C LEU A 55 -7.04 -17.36 2.59
N PHE A 56 -7.90 -17.95 3.43
CA PHE A 56 -7.47 -18.80 4.52
C PHE A 56 -6.70 -20.05 4.05
N GLU A 57 -6.91 -20.51 2.83
CA GLU A 57 -6.20 -21.66 2.25
C GLU A 57 -4.72 -21.34 1.98
N GLU A 58 -4.37 -20.06 1.85
CA GLU A 58 -3.01 -19.59 1.60
C GLU A 58 -2.18 -19.35 2.88
N MET A 59 -2.79 -19.52 4.05
CA MET A 59 -2.05 -19.35 5.30
C MET A 59 -0.98 -20.41 5.47
N ASP A 60 0.24 -19.97 5.73
CA ASP A 60 1.40 -20.78 6.04
C ASP A 60 2.33 -20.03 7.01
N LYS A 61 3.53 -20.54 7.27
CA LYS A 61 4.49 -19.89 8.16
C LYS A 61 4.96 -18.50 7.71
N ARG A 62 4.77 -18.15 6.42
CA ARG A 62 5.13 -16.85 5.84
C ARG A 62 3.94 -15.93 5.63
N THR A 63 2.72 -16.44 5.81
CA THR A 63 1.49 -15.72 5.47
C THR A 63 0.60 -15.56 6.70
N TYR A 64 0.43 -14.31 7.13
CA TYR A 64 -0.50 -13.92 8.18
C TYR A 64 -1.79 -13.40 7.54
N LEU A 65 -2.92 -13.80 8.06
CA LEU A 65 -4.23 -13.32 7.62
C LEU A 65 -5.10 -13.01 8.82
N ILE A 66 -5.74 -11.86 8.82
CA ILE A 66 -6.77 -11.50 9.78
C ILE A 66 -7.96 -10.85 9.08
N SER A 67 -9.17 -11.22 9.52
CA SER A 67 -10.39 -10.54 9.14
C SER A 67 -10.73 -9.47 10.17
N VAL A 68 -10.98 -8.26 9.70
CA VAL A 68 -11.43 -7.13 10.50
C VAL A 68 -12.90 -6.80 10.24
N ALA A 69 -13.51 -6.03 11.12
CA ALA A 69 -14.92 -5.67 11.00
C ALA A 69 -15.22 -4.95 9.69
N PRO A 70 -16.35 -5.24 9.03
CA PRO A 70 -16.83 -4.48 7.88
C PRO A 70 -16.90 -2.99 8.21
N GLY A 71 -16.48 -2.14 7.29
CA GLY A 71 -16.42 -0.69 7.50
C GLY A 71 -15.15 -0.20 8.19
N ALA A 72 -14.16 -1.08 8.46
CA ALA A 72 -12.83 -0.62 8.85
C ALA A 72 -12.25 0.32 7.79
N SER A 73 -11.58 1.37 8.25
CA SER A 73 -10.92 2.33 7.35
C SER A 73 -9.73 1.68 6.64
N TRP A 74 -9.56 1.97 5.36
CA TRP A 74 -8.39 1.52 4.61
C TRP A 74 -7.09 2.02 5.25
N ALA A 75 -7.04 3.30 5.65
CA ALA A 75 -5.86 3.86 6.29
C ALA A 75 -5.54 3.24 7.65
N ASP A 76 -6.56 2.88 8.44
CA ASP A 76 -6.33 2.17 9.70
C ASP A 76 -5.70 0.79 9.45
N CYS A 77 -6.16 0.08 8.41
CA CYS A 77 -5.55 -1.19 8.00
C CYS A 77 -4.11 -1.01 7.50
N ALA A 78 -3.84 0.02 6.69
CA ALA A 78 -2.50 0.35 6.22
C ALA A 78 -1.55 0.68 7.38
N ASN A 79 -2.03 1.42 8.38
CA ASN A 79 -1.25 1.76 9.57
C ASN A 79 -0.91 0.53 10.43
N VAL A 80 -1.74 -0.52 10.44
CA VAL A 80 -1.40 -1.79 11.11
C VAL A 80 -0.09 -2.34 10.56
N PHE A 81 0.14 -2.29 9.26
CA PHE A 81 1.40 -2.77 8.68
C PHE A 81 2.61 -1.95 9.13
N LEU A 82 2.44 -0.65 9.35
CA LEU A 82 3.53 0.22 9.84
C LEU A 82 3.79 0.01 11.33
N GLU A 83 2.74 -0.18 12.12
CA GLU A 83 2.81 -0.19 13.57
C GLU A 83 3.01 -1.59 14.17
N LYS A 84 2.50 -2.63 13.51
CA LYS A 84 2.39 -3.99 14.10
C LYS A 84 3.36 -4.99 13.50
N LEU A 85 3.88 -4.77 12.28
CA LEU A 85 4.90 -5.64 11.69
C LEU A 85 6.27 -5.38 12.32
N SER A 86 7.08 -6.42 12.44
CA SER A 86 8.47 -6.35 12.90
C SER A 86 9.48 -6.10 11.77
N SER A 87 9.08 -6.31 10.53
CA SER A 87 9.94 -6.19 9.35
C SER A 87 10.55 -4.81 9.20
N LYS A 88 11.78 -4.74 8.73
CA LYS A 88 12.48 -3.48 8.43
C LYS A 88 11.84 -2.73 7.27
N TYR A 89 11.45 -3.48 6.23
CA TYR A 89 10.78 -2.95 5.05
C TYR A 89 9.36 -3.50 4.95
N VAL A 90 8.44 -2.65 4.56
CA VAL A 90 7.05 -3.01 4.30
C VAL A 90 6.71 -2.60 2.88
N VAL A 91 6.07 -3.51 2.16
CA VAL A 91 5.45 -3.23 0.87
C VAL A 91 3.95 -3.16 1.07
N LEU A 92 3.33 -2.03 0.76
CA LEU A 92 1.89 -1.92 0.64
C LEU A 92 1.51 -2.10 -0.82
N MET A 93 0.63 -3.06 -1.10
CA MET A 93 0.31 -3.44 -2.46
C MET A 93 -1.19 -3.57 -2.67
N ASP A 94 -1.66 -3.15 -3.84
CA ASP A 94 -3.02 -3.40 -4.30
C ASP A 94 -3.29 -4.90 -4.43
N PRO A 95 -4.42 -5.43 -3.94
CA PRO A 95 -4.74 -6.85 -4.00
C PRO A 95 -4.91 -7.42 -5.41
N SER A 96 -4.87 -6.60 -6.46
CA SER A 96 -4.91 -7.02 -7.86
C SER A 96 -3.62 -6.75 -8.64
N THR A 97 -2.57 -6.28 -7.97
CA THR A 97 -1.21 -6.21 -8.54
C THR A 97 -0.56 -7.58 -8.45
N ARG A 98 0.02 -8.07 -9.53
CA ARG A 98 0.61 -9.40 -9.63
C ARG A 98 2.09 -9.37 -9.93
N PHE A 99 2.85 -10.27 -9.33
CA PHE A 99 4.27 -10.48 -9.63
C PHE A 99 4.40 -11.28 -10.93
N SER A 100 5.22 -10.78 -11.84
CA SER A 100 5.70 -11.51 -13.03
C SER A 100 7.18 -11.87 -12.93
N GLY A 101 7.81 -11.56 -11.82
CA GLY A 101 9.20 -11.80 -11.45
C GLY A 101 9.48 -11.31 -10.04
N ASP A 102 10.73 -11.31 -9.60
CA ASP A 102 11.11 -10.79 -8.28
C ASP A 102 11.06 -9.25 -8.25
N ALA A 103 10.02 -8.71 -7.65
CA ALA A 103 9.88 -7.27 -7.41
C ALA A 103 10.41 -6.83 -6.03
N ILE A 104 10.81 -7.76 -5.17
CA ILE A 104 11.24 -7.46 -3.80
C ILE A 104 12.72 -7.08 -3.74
N THR A 105 13.58 -7.89 -4.31
CA THR A 105 15.04 -7.64 -4.28
C THR A 105 15.43 -6.26 -4.83
N PRO A 106 14.90 -5.78 -5.97
CA PRO A 106 15.22 -4.45 -6.48
C PRO A 106 14.84 -3.31 -5.53
N VAL A 107 13.65 -3.36 -4.94
CA VAL A 107 13.19 -2.28 -4.03
C VAL A 107 13.93 -2.28 -2.71
N VAL A 108 14.24 -3.44 -2.15
CA VAL A 108 15.06 -3.56 -0.94
C VAL A 108 16.47 -3.05 -1.18
N THR A 109 17.06 -3.39 -2.31
CA THR A 109 18.39 -2.91 -2.72
C THR A 109 18.41 -1.37 -2.81
N GLU A 110 17.37 -0.76 -3.39
CA GLU A 110 17.28 0.68 -3.49
C GLU A 110 17.07 1.36 -2.13
N LEU A 111 16.14 0.84 -1.31
CA LEU A 111 15.90 1.35 0.04
C LEU A 111 17.13 1.24 0.95
N ALA A 112 17.92 0.17 0.80
CA ALA A 112 19.12 -0.06 1.59
C ALA A 112 20.23 0.99 1.36
N LYS A 113 20.19 1.68 0.22
CA LYS A 113 21.13 2.80 -0.06
C LYS A 113 20.87 4.02 0.83
N GLY A 114 19.69 4.14 1.43
CA GLY A 114 19.33 5.20 2.37
C GLY A 114 19.01 6.57 1.73
N GLN A 115 19.03 6.65 0.40
CA GLN A 115 18.69 7.89 -0.31
C GLN A 115 17.18 8.14 -0.35
N TYR A 116 16.41 7.07 -0.53
CA TYR A 116 14.94 7.11 -0.59
C TYR A 116 14.34 6.37 0.59
N VAL A 117 13.26 6.89 1.15
CA VAL A 117 12.51 6.26 2.23
C VAL A 117 11.33 5.45 1.73
N ALA A 118 10.91 5.72 0.50
CA ALA A 118 9.88 4.98 -0.20
C ALA A 118 10.26 4.79 -1.68
N VAL A 119 9.95 3.61 -2.20
CA VAL A 119 10.21 3.20 -3.59
C VAL A 119 8.95 2.50 -4.11
N GLY A 120 8.53 2.79 -5.31
CA GLY A 120 7.32 2.22 -5.87
C GLY A 120 7.38 1.94 -7.36
N TRP A 121 6.29 1.34 -7.85
CA TRP A 121 6.17 0.97 -9.26
C TRP A 121 5.60 2.09 -10.12
N HIS A 122 4.54 2.74 -9.65
CA HIS A 122 3.89 3.87 -10.30
C HIS A 122 3.85 5.09 -9.40
N GLY A 123 4.01 6.23 -10.00
CA GLY A 123 3.97 7.51 -9.33
C GLY A 123 4.12 8.64 -10.32
N GLY A 124 4.52 9.81 -9.88
CA GLY A 124 4.75 10.93 -10.78
C GLY A 124 5.03 12.24 -10.09
N LEU A 125 5.09 13.28 -10.90
CA LEU A 125 5.23 14.66 -10.46
C LEU A 125 3.84 15.28 -10.34
N VAL A 126 3.60 15.98 -9.25
CA VAL A 126 2.34 16.68 -9.03
C VAL A 126 2.34 17.98 -9.82
N ASN A 127 1.28 18.23 -10.58
CA ASN A 127 1.10 19.48 -11.28
C ASN A 127 0.48 20.52 -10.34
N LEU A 128 1.25 21.54 -10.00
CA LEU A 128 0.79 22.64 -9.14
C LEU A 128 -0.10 23.64 -9.86
N GLU A 129 0.03 23.76 -11.17
CA GLU A 129 -0.72 24.74 -11.99
C GLU A 129 -2.20 24.37 -12.07
N ASP A 130 -2.54 23.08 -12.02
CA ASP A 130 -3.91 22.59 -12.03
C ASP A 130 -4.45 22.23 -10.64
N GLN A 131 -3.81 22.72 -9.58
CA GLN A 131 -4.18 22.47 -8.20
C GLN A 131 -4.18 20.98 -7.85
N TRP A 132 -3.14 20.25 -8.27
CA TRP A 132 -2.92 18.83 -7.94
C TRP A 132 -3.94 17.86 -8.57
N ARG A 133 -4.69 18.30 -9.56
CA ARG A 133 -5.70 17.47 -10.23
C ARG A 133 -5.09 16.43 -11.16
N SER A 134 -3.88 16.68 -11.62
CA SER A 134 -3.13 15.73 -12.43
C SER A 134 -1.77 15.41 -11.81
N VAL A 135 -1.30 14.22 -12.11
CA VAL A 135 0.03 13.73 -11.77
C VAL A 135 0.68 13.28 -13.07
N ASP A 136 1.78 13.94 -13.43
CA ASP A 136 2.50 13.64 -14.67
C ASP A 136 3.40 12.42 -14.45
N ASP A 137 3.22 11.38 -15.27
CA ASP A 137 4.10 10.22 -15.26
C ASP A 137 5.48 10.64 -15.79
N LYS A 138 6.46 10.59 -14.89
CA LYS A 138 7.86 10.89 -15.21
C LYS A 138 8.63 9.66 -15.70
N GLY A 139 8.10 8.46 -15.45
CA GLY A 139 8.85 7.22 -15.55
C GLY A 139 9.82 7.03 -14.37
N VAL A 140 10.86 6.23 -14.56
CA VAL A 140 11.84 5.91 -13.52
C VAL A 140 12.57 7.15 -13.02
N GLY A 141 12.68 7.31 -11.71
CA GLY A 141 13.39 8.41 -11.08
C GLY A 141 12.74 8.92 -9.80
N GLU A 142 13.28 10.00 -9.24
CA GLU A 142 12.70 10.69 -8.09
C GLU A 142 11.35 11.30 -8.46
N VAL A 143 10.33 11.09 -7.61
CA VAL A 143 8.94 11.51 -7.84
C VAL A 143 8.37 12.25 -6.63
N ASP A 144 7.27 12.95 -6.85
CA ASP A 144 6.55 13.65 -5.79
C ASP A 144 5.61 12.72 -5.03
N VAL A 145 5.01 11.77 -5.74
CA VAL A 145 4.05 10.82 -5.18
C VAL A 145 4.27 9.43 -5.75
N LEU A 146 3.90 8.42 -4.96
CA LEU A 146 3.79 7.03 -5.37
C LEU A 146 2.35 6.57 -5.20
N PHE A 147 1.93 5.64 -6.07
CA PHE A 147 0.60 5.04 -6.00
C PHE A 147 0.64 3.70 -5.31
N SER A 148 -0.41 3.39 -4.56
CA SER A 148 -0.52 2.17 -3.76
C SER A 148 -0.73 0.88 -4.55
N TYR A 149 -0.52 0.90 -5.86
CA TYR A 149 -0.38 -0.36 -6.62
C TYR A 149 0.76 -1.22 -6.08
N PHE A 150 1.87 -0.57 -5.75
CA PHE A 150 3.02 -1.18 -5.08
C PHE A 150 3.91 -0.07 -4.52
N MET A 151 3.97 0.05 -3.20
CA MET A 151 4.79 1.00 -2.47
C MET A 151 5.61 0.27 -1.42
N ALA A 152 6.93 0.32 -1.54
CA ALA A 152 7.85 -0.22 -0.55
C ALA A 152 8.50 0.91 0.26
N PHE A 153 8.62 0.74 1.57
CA PHE A 153 9.21 1.76 2.43
C PHE A 153 9.99 1.21 3.61
N ASN A 154 10.89 2.03 4.10
CA ASN A 154 11.48 1.84 5.41
C ASN A 154 10.40 2.07 6.47
N ARG A 155 10.04 1.02 7.20
CA ARG A 155 8.93 1.05 8.16
C ARG A 155 9.14 2.06 9.28
N GLU A 156 10.35 2.13 9.83
CA GLU A 156 10.66 3.05 10.92
C GLU A 156 10.53 4.51 10.47
N ALA A 157 11.03 4.85 9.30
CA ALA A 157 10.86 6.20 8.73
C ALA A 157 9.39 6.56 8.56
N MET A 158 8.54 5.62 8.13
CA MET A 158 7.09 5.85 7.97
C MET A 158 6.39 6.01 9.32
N THR A 159 6.81 5.27 10.34
CA THR A 159 6.29 5.42 11.70
C THR A 159 6.63 6.81 12.25
N GLN A 160 7.84 7.30 12.02
CA GLN A 160 8.28 8.65 12.43
C GLN A 160 7.49 9.76 11.71
N VAL A 161 7.11 9.55 10.45
CA VAL A 161 6.23 10.46 9.70
C VAL A 161 4.80 10.45 10.25
N GLY A 162 4.41 9.40 10.96
CA GLY A 162 3.10 9.24 11.60
C GLY A 162 2.06 8.52 10.73
N GLY A 163 2.49 7.74 9.75
CA GLY A 163 1.63 6.86 8.94
C GLY A 163 0.62 7.59 8.05
N PHE A 164 -0.33 6.80 7.56
CA PHE A 164 -1.46 7.29 6.76
C PHE A 164 -2.45 8.08 7.61
N ASN A 165 -3.12 9.05 7.01
CA ASN A 165 -4.18 9.81 7.68
C ASN A 165 -5.38 8.90 7.96
N PRO A 166 -5.80 8.70 9.23
CA PRO A 166 -6.93 7.82 9.56
C PRO A 166 -8.26 8.25 8.93
N ARG A 167 -8.36 9.51 8.47
CA ARG A 167 -9.54 10.01 7.76
C ARG A 167 -9.64 9.51 6.31
N ALA A 168 -8.57 8.90 5.77
CA ALA A 168 -8.60 8.27 4.46
C ALA A 168 -9.30 6.89 4.55
N VAL A 169 -10.62 6.92 4.56
CA VAL A 169 -11.46 5.70 4.70
C VAL A 169 -11.35 4.81 3.47
N TYR A 170 -11.21 5.43 2.29
CA TYR A 170 -11.04 4.80 1.00
C TYR A 170 -9.62 4.99 0.48
N TYR A 171 -9.07 4.03 -0.26
CA TYR A 171 -7.65 4.02 -0.67
C TYR A 171 -7.27 5.16 -1.61
N ARG A 172 -8.19 5.58 -2.49
CA ARG A 172 -7.90 6.56 -3.54
C ARG A 172 -7.51 7.92 -2.95
N ASN A 173 -6.42 8.47 -3.45
CA ASN A 173 -5.76 9.68 -2.99
C ASN A 173 -5.08 9.57 -1.60
N ALA A 174 -5.30 8.48 -0.85
CA ALA A 174 -4.63 8.27 0.43
C ALA A 174 -3.11 8.11 0.26
N ASP A 175 -2.70 7.45 -0.80
CA ASP A 175 -1.29 7.28 -1.21
C ASP A 175 -0.64 8.61 -1.60
N ILE A 176 -1.35 9.46 -2.32
CA ILE A 176 -0.91 10.82 -2.65
C ILE A 176 -0.74 11.65 -1.38
N GLU A 177 -1.76 11.70 -0.52
CA GLU A 177 -1.70 12.41 0.77
C GLU A 177 -0.51 11.94 1.62
N PHE A 178 -0.28 10.63 1.67
CA PHE A 178 0.83 10.05 2.40
C PHE A 178 2.19 10.38 1.77
N SER A 179 2.31 10.31 0.45
CA SER A 179 3.53 10.69 -0.26
C SER A 179 3.93 12.14 0.00
N LEU A 180 2.97 13.05 -0.01
CA LEU A 180 3.20 14.47 0.30
C LEU A 180 3.61 14.68 1.76
N LYS A 181 3.02 13.92 2.68
CA LYS A 181 3.41 13.94 4.09
C LYS A 181 4.85 13.48 4.28
N ILE A 182 5.29 12.44 3.58
CA ILE A 182 6.68 11.97 3.58
C ILE A 182 7.61 13.09 3.10
N ARG A 183 7.28 13.74 1.99
CA ARG A 183 8.09 14.82 1.44
C ARG A 183 8.16 16.04 2.37
N GLN A 184 7.05 16.39 3.00
CA GLN A 184 7.03 17.49 3.99
C GLN A 184 7.94 17.20 5.17
N ALA A 185 8.14 15.93 5.53
CA ALA A 185 9.08 15.49 6.56
C ALA A 185 10.54 15.38 6.04
N GLY A 186 10.82 15.75 4.80
CA GLY A 186 12.14 15.71 4.17
C GLY A 186 12.51 14.38 3.52
N GLY A 187 11.59 13.41 3.48
CA GLY A 187 11.78 12.14 2.80
C GLY A 187 11.70 12.27 1.28
N LYS A 188 12.38 11.37 0.57
CA LYS A 188 12.39 11.29 -0.89
C LYS A 188 11.77 9.98 -1.34
N LEU A 189 11.08 10.03 -2.50
CA LEU A 189 10.39 8.90 -3.11
C LEU A 189 10.97 8.62 -4.51
N PHE A 190 11.02 7.34 -4.89
CA PHE A 190 11.59 6.90 -6.14
C PHE A 190 10.68 5.92 -6.86
N GLN A 191 10.44 6.14 -8.15
CA GLN A 191 9.70 5.23 -9.04
C GLN A 191 10.67 4.34 -9.79
N MET A 192 10.40 3.03 -9.79
CA MET A 192 11.18 2.01 -10.47
C MET A 192 10.34 1.23 -11.48
N ASP A 193 11.01 0.74 -12.51
CA ASP A 193 10.50 -0.37 -13.31
C ASP A 193 10.60 -1.67 -12.52
N LEU A 194 9.49 -2.39 -12.38
CA LEU A 194 9.40 -3.63 -11.61
C LEU A 194 8.62 -4.69 -12.42
N PRO A 195 8.95 -5.98 -12.22
CA PRO A 195 8.25 -7.08 -12.90
C PRO A 195 6.87 -7.33 -12.27
N LEU A 196 5.97 -6.38 -12.48
CA LEU A 196 4.62 -6.35 -11.95
C LEU A 196 3.61 -6.15 -13.09
N THR A 197 2.39 -6.65 -12.89
CA THR A 197 1.25 -6.41 -13.77
C THR A 197 0.03 -6.03 -12.94
N GLN A 198 -0.84 -5.21 -13.51
CA GLN A 198 -2.10 -4.80 -12.89
C GLN A 198 -3.27 -5.54 -13.53
N ALA A 199 -4.00 -6.33 -12.76
CA ALA A 199 -5.17 -7.07 -13.25
C ALA A 199 -6.45 -6.23 -13.15
N ARG A 200 -6.73 -5.65 -11.99
CA ARG A 200 -7.87 -4.77 -11.71
C ARG A 200 -7.41 -3.60 -10.86
N HIS A 201 -8.04 -2.45 -10.99
CA HIS A 201 -7.75 -1.30 -10.14
C HIS A 201 -8.49 -1.41 -8.79
N HIS A 202 -8.13 -2.41 -7.96
CA HIS A 202 -8.70 -2.64 -6.64
C HIS A 202 -10.23 -2.63 -6.63
N GLY A 203 -10.84 -3.21 -7.67
CA GLY A 203 -12.28 -3.15 -7.86
C GLY A 203 -12.86 -1.74 -8.06
N TYR A 204 -12.03 -0.76 -8.41
CA TYR A 204 -12.44 0.64 -8.55
C TYR A 204 -13.72 0.84 -9.34
N HIS A 205 -13.87 0.12 -10.45
CA HIS A 205 -15.05 0.21 -11.31
C HIS A 205 -16.26 -0.57 -10.78
N ASP A 206 -16.07 -1.44 -9.81
CA ASP A 206 -17.09 -2.32 -9.23
C ASP A 206 -17.60 -1.79 -7.87
N VAL A 207 -16.95 -0.77 -7.30
CA VAL A 207 -17.38 -0.08 -6.08
C VAL A 207 -18.49 0.92 -6.42
N ASP A 208 -19.44 1.11 -5.52
CA ASP A 208 -20.49 2.14 -5.65
C ASP A 208 -19.89 3.49 -6.02
N PRO A 209 -20.26 4.08 -7.17
CA PRO A 209 -19.67 5.32 -7.67
C PRO A 209 -19.86 6.51 -6.72
N ASP A 210 -21.01 6.64 -6.08
CA ASP A 210 -21.29 7.76 -5.17
C ASP A 210 -20.41 7.68 -3.93
N TYR A 211 -20.28 6.48 -3.34
CA TYR A 211 -19.37 6.26 -2.21
C TYR A 211 -17.93 6.57 -2.60
N ARG A 212 -17.47 6.00 -3.71
CA ARG A 212 -16.11 6.16 -4.24
C ARG A 212 -15.76 7.63 -4.44
N ASP A 213 -16.62 8.36 -5.12
CA ASP A 213 -16.38 9.76 -5.49
C ASP A 213 -16.41 10.67 -4.26
N VAL A 214 -17.36 10.48 -3.34
CA VAL A 214 -17.44 11.22 -2.08
C VAL A 214 -16.19 11.01 -1.22
N GLN A 215 -15.76 9.76 -1.03
CA GLN A 215 -14.60 9.48 -0.17
C GLN A 215 -13.27 9.94 -0.81
N SER A 216 -13.12 9.76 -2.13
CA SER A 216 -11.96 10.25 -2.87
C SER A 216 -11.87 11.79 -2.81
N LYS A 217 -12.99 12.47 -2.97
CA LYS A 217 -13.07 13.93 -2.87
C LYS A 217 -12.67 14.44 -1.49
N LYS A 218 -13.14 13.81 -0.42
CA LYS A 218 -12.76 14.20 0.95
C LYS A 218 -11.24 14.16 1.17
N THR A 219 -10.57 13.14 0.64
CA THR A 219 -9.11 13.05 0.72
C THR A 219 -8.44 14.12 -0.14
N PHE A 220 -8.93 14.32 -1.35
CA PHE A 220 -8.43 15.35 -2.25
C PHE A 220 -8.57 16.77 -1.67
N ASP A 221 -9.73 17.10 -1.11
CA ASP A 221 -9.97 18.40 -0.46
C ASP A 221 -8.96 18.63 0.68
N ARG A 222 -8.67 17.61 1.51
CA ARG A 222 -7.64 17.72 2.55
C ARG A 222 -6.23 17.97 1.99
N ILE A 223 -5.91 17.37 0.83
CA ILE A 223 -4.63 17.63 0.15
C ILE A 223 -4.55 19.11 -0.23
N LEU A 224 -5.60 19.65 -0.86
CA LEU A 224 -5.63 21.06 -1.26
C LEU A 224 -5.56 22.04 -0.10
N GLU A 225 -6.13 21.69 1.06
CA GLU A 225 -6.09 22.54 2.26
C GLU A 225 -4.72 22.56 2.92
N LYS A 226 -3.95 21.48 2.78
CA LYS A 226 -2.74 21.27 3.58
C LYS A 226 -1.44 21.51 2.80
N TYR A 227 -1.43 21.21 1.51
CA TYR A 227 -0.26 21.23 0.65
C TYR A 227 -0.42 22.18 -0.53
#